data_520fa3c2a986b129b47a67adefa942bc
#
_entry.id   520fa3c2a986b129b47a67adefa942bc
#
_cell.length_a   1.000
_cell.length_b   1.000
_cell.length_c   1.000
_cell.angle_alpha   90.00
_cell.angle_beta   90.00
_cell.angle_gamma   90.00
#
_symmetry.space_group_name_H-M   'P 1'
#
loop_
_entity.id
_entity.type
_entity.pdbx_description
1 polymer ?
#
loop_
_entity_poly.entity_id
_entity_poly.type
_entity_poly.pdbx_seq_one_letter_code
_entity_poly.pdbx_strand_id
1 'polypeptide(L)'
;MSKPAIGFIGLGLMGAAMVERLQSLDYALTVVANRSRTAVDAAVARGAKEVKTARELAAASDIVMLCVDTSASVESRMYGPDGVIEGARPGTLVIDFGTSLPDSTKTIGAALAARGSAYMDAPLGRTPAHAIDGKLNVMAAGEAKDFARAQPVLADLGENVFHVGPLGAGHTLKLINNFFAMTTACAMSEAFAMADLAGLERDMLYKVMSAGPLHSGMMDFIKANAVDGKKDMLAFAIGNARKDVGYYSTMADQFGVPSFMSPATKQALGMAKAEGWGGRMVPEMVDYFAGLFSGKK
;
A
#
# COMPACT_ATOMS: atom_id res chain seq x y z
N MET A 1 -22.58 19.26 9.28
CA MET A 1 -21.25 19.58 9.84
C MET A 1 -20.33 19.97 8.68
N SER A 2 -19.44 20.95 8.87
CA SER A 2 -18.43 21.29 7.86
C SER A 2 -17.46 20.12 7.67
N LYS A 3 -16.97 19.91 6.44
CA LYS A 3 -15.92 18.92 6.18
C LYS A 3 -14.63 19.30 6.91
N PRO A 4 -13.86 18.32 7.43
CA PRO A 4 -12.59 18.60 8.09
C PRO A 4 -11.55 19.12 7.08
N ALA A 5 -10.64 19.98 7.53
CA ALA A 5 -9.45 20.36 6.78
C ALA A 5 -8.46 19.19 6.75
N ILE A 6 -8.02 18.76 5.55
CA ILE A 6 -7.15 17.61 5.36
C ILE A 6 -5.77 18.05 4.89
N GLY A 7 -4.73 17.59 5.59
CA GLY A 7 -3.35 17.63 5.12
C GLY A 7 -2.98 16.28 4.48
N PHE A 8 -2.42 16.28 3.28
CA PHE A 8 -2.05 15.04 2.59
C PHE A 8 -0.55 14.99 2.27
N ILE A 9 0.13 13.94 2.73
CA ILE A 9 1.56 13.69 2.56
C ILE A 9 1.75 12.42 1.71
N GLY A 10 2.49 12.55 0.61
CA GLY A 10 2.78 11.40 -0.25
C GLY A 10 1.84 11.30 -1.45
N LEU A 11 2.04 12.16 -2.44
CA LEU A 11 1.30 12.18 -3.69
C LEU A 11 1.97 11.26 -4.76
N GLY A 12 2.18 9.99 -4.39
CA GLY A 12 2.50 8.92 -5.35
C GLY A 12 1.26 8.51 -6.14
N LEU A 13 1.32 7.39 -6.87
CA LEU A 13 0.19 6.93 -7.69
C LEU A 13 -1.12 6.83 -6.89
N MET A 14 -1.09 6.20 -5.72
CA MET A 14 -2.27 6.04 -4.87
C MET A 14 -2.68 7.35 -4.20
N GLY A 15 -1.72 8.05 -3.58
CA GLY A 15 -2.01 9.30 -2.87
C GLY A 15 -2.53 10.41 -3.79
N ALA A 16 -2.02 10.52 -5.02
CA ALA A 16 -2.53 11.48 -6.00
C ALA A 16 -3.99 11.19 -6.38
N ALA A 17 -4.35 9.91 -6.57
CA ALA A 17 -5.72 9.50 -6.86
C ALA A 17 -6.67 9.77 -5.68
N MET A 18 -6.22 9.53 -4.44
CA MET A 18 -7.00 9.86 -3.24
C MET A 18 -7.21 11.37 -3.09
N VAL A 19 -6.16 12.18 -3.34
CA VAL A 19 -6.24 13.65 -3.33
C VAL A 19 -7.23 14.14 -4.38
N GLU A 20 -7.18 13.62 -5.59
CA GLU A 20 -8.13 13.95 -6.66
C GLU A 20 -9.58 13.63 -6.27
N ARG A 21 -9.81 12.45 -5.69
CA ARG A 21 -11.13 12.05 -5.18
C ARG A 21 -11.63 13.00 -4.09
N LEU A 22 -10.80 13.33 -3.11
CA LEU A 22 -11.18 14.25 -2.03
C LEU A 22 -11.47 15.66 -2.56
N GLN A 23 -10.69 16.15 -3.53
CA GLN A 23 -10.95 17.43 -4.18
C GLN A 23 -12.28 17.44 -4.95
N SER A 24 -12.61 16.33 -5.66
CA SER A 24 -13.90 16.22 -6.37
C SER A 24 -15.11 16.24 -5.44
N LEU A 25 -14.88 16.03 -4.16
CA LEU A 25 -15.88 16.08 -3.09
C LEU A 25 -15.72 17.34 -2.21
N ASP A 26 -15.08 18.40 -2.72
CA ASP A 26 -14.95 19.71 -2.05
C ASP A 26 -14.31 19.68 -0.66
N TYR A 27 -13.32 18.76 -0.41
CA TYR A 27 -12.50 18.82 0.77
C TYR A 27 -11.44 19.92 0.65
N ALA A 28 -11.25 20.70 1.71
CA ALA A 28 -10.13 21.64 1.80
C ALA A 28 -8.83 20.87 2.03
N LEU A 29 -7.93 20.91 1.04
CA LEU A 29 -6.68 20.13 1.06
C LEU A 29 -5.45 21.03 1.20
N THR A 30 -4.54 20.61 2.08
CA THR A 30 -3.17 21.12 2.17
C THR A 30 -2.20 20.01 1.78
N VAL A 31 -1.23 20.29 0.91
CA VAL A 31 -0.25 19.31 0.41
C VAL A 31 1.16 19.81 0.62
N VAL A 32 2.12 18.87 0.65
CA VAL A 32 3.55 19.17 0.74
C VAL A 32 4.30 18.40 -0.35
N ALA A 33 5.21 19.08 -1.04
CA ALA A 33 6.05 18.45 -2.05
C ALA A 33 7.09 17.51 -1.42
N ASN A 34 7.45 16.46 -2.18
CA ASN A 34 8.56 15.58 -1.87
C ASN A 34 9.50 15.49 -3.09
N ARG A 35 9.60 14.32 -3.71
CA ARG A 35 10.53 14.05 -4.83
C ARG A 35 10.00 14.53 -6.17
N SER A 36 8.70 14.43 -6.41
CA SER A 36 8.05 14.82 -7.67
C SER A 36 7.09 15.96 -7.45
N ARG A 37 7.12 16.95 -8.34
CA ARG A 37 6.21 18.09 -8.32
C ARG A 37 4.93 17.83 -9.09
N THR A 38 4.94 16.97 -10.10
CA THR A 38 3.82 16.80 -11.04
C THR A 38 2.47 16.62 -10.35
N ALA A 39 2.39 15.72 -9.36
CA ALA A 39 1.13 15.46 -8.65
C ALA A 39 0.75 16.60 -7.70
N VAL A 40 1.75 17.27 -7.10
CA VAL A 40 1.53 18.44 -6.24
C VAL A 40 1.01 19.61 -7.07
N ASP A 41 1.64 19.92 -8.19
CA ASP A 41 1.23 21.00 -9.09
C ASP A 41 -0.19 20.76 -9.62
N ALA A 42 -0.53 19.53 -9.96
CA ALA A 42 -1.89 19.15 -10.36
C ALA A 42 -2.91 19.34 -9.22
N ALA A 43 -2.55 18.98 -7.97
CA ALA A 43 -3.41 19.18 -6.82
C ALA A 43 -3.62 20.68 -6.52
N VAL A 44 -2.56 21.48 -6.61
CA VAL A 44 -2.61 22.95 -6.43
C VAL A 44 -3.46 23.59 -7.52
N ALA A 45 -3.32 23.17 -8.78
CA ALA A 45 -4.15 23.66 -9.88
C ALA A 45 -5.65 23.38 -9.67
N ARG A 46 -5.99 22.31 -8.92
CA ARG A 46 -7.37 22.00 -8.49
C ARG A 46 -7.78 22.66 -7.15
N GLY A 47 -6.96 23.56 -6.59
CA GLY A 47 -7.29 24.35 -5.40
C GLY A 47 -6.69 23.86 -4.08
N ALA A 48 -5.79 22.88 -4.07
CA ALA A 48 -5.06 22.54 -2.84
C ALA A 48 -4.06 23.64 -2.47
N LYS A 49 -3.87 23.85 -1.15
CA LYS A 49 -2.83 24.75 -0.64
C LYS A 49 -1.52 23.98 -0.50
N GLU A 50 -0.43 24.49 -1.06
CA GLU A 50 0.89 23.95 -0.81
C GLU A 50 1.55 24.62 0.39
N VAL A 51 2.26 23.83 1.21
CA VAL A 51 3.12 24.28 2.30
C VAL A 51 4.51 23.65 2.18
N LYS A 52 5.48 24.19 2.95
CA LYS A 52 6.88 23.80 2.81
C LYS A 52 7.24 22.55 3.63
N THR A 53 6.60 22.36 4.78
CA THR A 53 6.96 21.30 5.75
C THR A 53 5.74 20.49 6.19
N ALA A 54 5.99 19.26 6.66
CA ALA A 54 4.95 18.42 7.25
C ALA A 54 4.41 19.04 8.56
N ARG A 55 5.22 19.81 9.27
CA ARG A 55 4.82 20.60 10.45
C ARG A 55 3.76 21.64 10.10
N GLU A 56 4.03 22.46 9.07
CA GLU A 56 3.05 23.47 8.60
C GLU A 56 1.75 22.83 8.13
N LEU A 57 1.84 21.70 7.43
CA LEU A 57 0.70 20.93 6.98
C LEU A 57 -0.14 20.45 8.16
N ALA A 58 0.48 19.83 9.16
CA ALA A 58 -0.20 19.32 10.34
C ALA A 58 -0.87 20.46 11.15
N ALA A 59 -0.18 21.61 11.30
CA ALA A 59 -0.73 22.78 12.01
C ALA A 59 -1.99 23.35 11.34
N ALA A 60 -2.15 23.16 10.02
CA ALA A 60 -3.28 23.64 9.24
C ALA A 60 -4.43 22.63 9.09
N SER A 61 -4.30 21.42 9.66
CA SER A 61 -5.19 20.29 9.37
C SER A 61 -5.90 19.76 10.61
N ASP A 62 -7.12 19.29 10.44
CA ASP A 62 -7.87 18.50 11.43
C ASP A 62 -7.55 17.01 11.31
N ILE A 63 -7.33 16.57 10.06
CA ILE A 63 -6.90 15.21 9.72
C ILE A 63 -5.66 15.30 8.84
N VAL A 64 -4.60 14.58 9.21
CA VAL A 64 -3.39 14.41 8.40
C VAL A 64 -3.40 13.00 7.81
N MET A 65 -3.27 12.88 6.52
CA MET A 65 -3.24 11.62 5.77
C MET A 65 -1.85 11.39 5.19
N LEU A 66 -1.28 10.20 5.39
CA LEU A 66 -0.02 9.78 4.80
C LEU A 66 -0.25 8.61 3.83
N CYS A 67 0.35 8.69 2.65
CA CYS A 67 0.38 7.58 1.70
C CYS A 67 1.79 7.50 1.09
N VAL A 68 2.74 6.98 1.87
CA VAL A 68 4.15 6.87 1.50
C VAL A 68 4.60 5.41 1.44
N ASP A 69 5.79 5.16 0.90
CA ASP A 69 6.22 3.85 0.43
C ASP A 69 6.77 2.91 1.52
N THR A 70 7.35 3.44 2.60
CA THR A 70 8.03 2.65 3.64
C THR A 70 7.77 3.19 5.05
N SER A 71 7.94 2.33 6.08
CA SER A 71 7.93 2.77 7.49
C SER A 71 8.96 3.88 7.75
N ALA A 72 10.16 3.75 7.20
CA ALA A 72 11.19 4.79 7.33
C ALA A 72 10.76 6.12 6.69
N SER A 73 10.02 6.08 5.57
CA SER A 73 9.43 7.28 4.97
C SER A 73 8.35 7.89 5.85
N VAL A 74 7.50 7.07 6.48
CA VAL A 74 6.52 7.54 7.48
C VAL A 74 7.24 8.22 8.64
N GLU A 75 8.20 7.53 9.26
CA GLU A 75 8.99 8.05 10.38
C GLU A 75 9.66 9.38 10.04
N SER A 76 10.25 9.49 8.85
CA SER A 76 10.90 10.73 8.41
C SER A 76 9.94 11.92 8.24
N ARG A 77 8.64 11.65 8.05
CA ARG A 77 7.59 12.68 7.99
C ARG A 77 6.97 12.98 9.34
N MET A 78 7.02 12.01 10.25
CA MET A 78 6.45 12.15 11.58
C MET A 78 7.39 12.87 12.55
N TYR A 79 8.68 12.56 12.50
CA TYR A 79 9.69 13.04 13.45
C TYR A 79 10.51 14.22 12.91
N GLY A 80 11.28 14.85 13.83
CA GLY A 80 12.14 15.99 13.54
C GLY A 80 11.43 17.35 13.62
N PRO A 81 12.19 18.46 13.49
CA PRO A 81 11.66 19.82 13.71
C PRO A 81 10.58 20.23 12.71
N ASP A 82 10.60 19.64 11.50
CA ASP A 82 9.63 19.87 10.44
C ASP A 82 8.59 18.75 10.32
N GLY A 83 8.57 17.81 11.28
CA GLY A 83 7.69 16.65 11.29
C GLY A 83 6.25 16.95 11.71
N VAL A 84 5.35 16.02 11.37
CA VAL A 84 3.91 16.09 11.72
C VAL A 84 3.71 16.21 13.22
N ILE A 85 4.47 15.46 14.04
CA ILE A 85 4.33 15.45 15.51
C ILE A 85 4.55 16.84 16.09
N GLU A 86 5.49 17.62 15.54
CA GLU A 86 5.75 18.99 16.00
C GLU A 86 4.67 20.01 15.58
N GLY A 87 3.95 19.72 14.50
CA GLY A 87 2.87 20.59 14.01
C GLY A 87 1.47 20.19 14.48
N ALA A 88 1.29 18.94 14.90
CA ALA A 88 -0.02 18.42 15.31
C ALA A 88 -0.55 19.17 16.55
N ARG A 89 -1.78 19.66 16.46
CA ARG A 89 -2.50 20.28 17.56
C ARG A 89 -3.23 19.23 18.39
N PRO A 90 -3.49 19.44 19.68
CA PRO A 90 -4.38 18.57 20.43
C PRO A 90 -5.70 18.33 19.67
N GLY A 91 -6.07 17.06 19.52
CA GLY A 91 -7.22 16.65 18.72
C GLY A 91 -6.94 16.40 17.23
N THR A 92 -5.74 16.65 16.70
CA THR A 92 -5.41 16.24 15.32
C THR A 92 -5.47 14.71 15.20
N LEU A 93 -6.10 14.21 14.14
CA LEU A 93 -6.09 12.79 13.77
C LEU A 93 -5.11 12.57 12.62
N VAL A 94 -4.18 11.65 12.77
CA VAL A 94 -3.24 11.25 11.71
C VAL A 94 -3.60 9.86 11.23
N ILE A 95 -3.68 9.64 9.90
CA ILE A 95 -4.05 8.36 9.28
C ILE A 95 -2.97 7.94 8.30
N ASP A 96 -2.35 6.77 8.51
CA ASP A 96 -1.37 6.17 7.59
C ASP A 96 -2.05 5.14 6.68
N PHE A 97 -2.11 5.46 5.39
CA PHE A 97 -2.63 4.60 4.32
C PHE A 97 -1.55 3.72 3.67
N GLY A 98 -0.31 3.83 4.12
CA GLY A 98 0.81 3.03 3.62
C GLY A 98 0.75 1.56 4.00
N THR A 99 1.87 0.87 3.78
CA THR A 99 2.12 -0.46 4.32
C THR A 99 3.37 -0.37 5.18
N SER A 100 3.18 -0.39 6.49
CA SER A 100 4.22 -0.11 7.49
C SER A 100 4.39 -1.29 8.47
N LEU A 101 5.50 -1.27 9.23
CA LEU A 101 5.72 -2.20 10.34
C LEU A 101 4.80 -1.83 11.51
N PRO A 102 4.04 -2.79 12.08
CA PRO A 102 3.11 -2.52 13.18
C PRO A 102 3.76 -1.89 14.43
N ASP A 103 5.02 -2.23 14.73
CA ASP A 103 5.73 -1.66 15.88
C ASP A 103 6.09 -0.19 15.65
N SER A 104 6.51 0.19 14.44
CA SER A 104 6.68 1.59 14.06
C SER A 104 5.38 2.37 14.22
N THR A 105 4.27 1.79 13.77
CA THR A 105 2.92 2.36 13.91
C THR A 105 2.56 2.64 15.36
N LYS A 106 2.77 1.66 16.24
CA LYS A 106 2.50 1.83 17.68
C LYS A 106 3.39 2.89 18.33
N THR A 107 4.67 2.93 17.95
CA THR A 107 5.63 3.93 18.45
C THR A 107 5.22 5.36 18.06
N ILE A 108 4.84 5.56 16.81
CA ILE A 108 4.33 6.85 16.31
C ILE A 108 3.03 7.22 17.03
N GLY A 109 2.12 6.26 17.20
CA GLY A 109 0.87 6.47 17.92
C GLY A 109 1.08 6.94 19.36
N ALA A 110 2.03 6.33 20.09
CA ALA A 110 2.38 6.75 21.43
C ALA A 110 2.94 8.18 21.48
N ALA A 111 3.79 8.54 20.50
CA ALA A 111 4.34 9.90 20.42
C ALA A 111 3.27 10.97 20.13
N LEU A 112 2.28 10.67 19.28
CA LEU A 112 1.14 11.56 19.02
C LEU A 112 0.20 11.65 20.21
N ALA A 113 -0.09 10.52 20.88
CA ALA A 113 -0.93 10.49 22.08
C ALA A 113 -0.37 11.37 23.21
N ALA A 114 0.96 11.39 23.40
CA ALA A 114 1.64 12.25 24.35
C ALA A 114 1.43 13.75 24.08
N ARG A 115 0.98 14.12 22.86
CA ARG A 115 0.63 15.49 22.46
C ARG A 115 -0.88 15.74 22.34
N GLY A 116 -1.68 14.78 22.81
CA GLY A 116 -3.15 14.89 22.73
C GLY A 116 -3.73 14.69 21.32
N SER A 117 -2.96 14.09 20.41
CA SER A 117 -3.35 13.76 19.04
C SER A 117 -3.57 12.24 18.90
N ALA A 118 -4.28 11.82 17.85
CA ALA A 118 -4.55 10.41 17.59
C ALA A 118 -3.83 9.90 16.33
N TYR A 119 -3.57 8.60 16.28
CA TYR A 119 -3.03 7.91 15.12
C TYR A 119 -3.86 6.69 14.76
N MET A 120 -4.08 6.51 13.47
CA MET A 120 -4.74 5.33 12.89
C MET A 120 -3.88 4.80 11.74
N ASP A 121 -3.85 3.50 11.57
CA ASP A 121 -3.38 2.85 10.36
C ASP A 121 -4.58 2.39 9.52
N ALA A 122 -4.54 2.66 8.22
CA ALA A 122 -5.66 2.39 7.32
C ALA A 122 -5.16 1.91 5.95
N PRO A 123 -4.31 0.87 5.87
CA PRO A 123 -3.77 0.41 4.61
C PRO A 123 -4.84 -0.01 3.62
N LEU A 124 -4.50 0.12 2.35
CA LEU A 124 -5.42 0.05 1.23
C LEU A 124 -5.32 -1.28 0.47
N GLY A 125 -6.46 -1.73 -0.02
CA GLY A 125 -6.57 -2.69 -1.11
C GLY A 125 -7.12 -2.03 -2.37
N ARG A 126 -6.98 -2.69 -3.51
CA ARG A 126 -7.34 -2.24 -4.85
C ARG A 126 -6.32 -1.25 -5.45
N THR A 127 -6.67 -0.56 -6.54
CA THR A 127 -5.78 0.19 -7.43
C THR A 127 -6.06 1.70 -7.39
N PRO A 128 -5.16 2.56 -7.94
CA PRO A 128 -5.41 4.00 -8.05
C PRO A 128 -6.70 4.36 -8.78
N ALA A 129 -7.10 3.60 -9.81
CA ALA A 129 -8.39 3.84 -10.50
C ALA A 129 -9.58 3.68 -9.54
N HIS A 130 -9.54 2.67 -8.67
CA HIS A 130 -10.56 2.51 -7.63
C HIS A 130 -10.54 3.65 -6.59
N ALA A 131 -9.38 4.27 -6.33
CA ALA A 131 -9.30 5.42 -5.44
C ALA A 131 -10.03 6.64 -6.01
N ILE A 132 -9.88 6.93 -7.30
CA ILE A 132 -10.61 8.00 -8.00
C ILE A 132 -12.12 7.79 -7.90
N ASP A 133 -12.58 6.55 -8.03
CA ASP A 133 -14.00 6.19 -7.98
C ASP A 133 -14.56 6.09 -6.54
N GLY A 134 -13.73 6.23 -5.49
CA GLY A 134 -14.16 6.01 -4.11
C GLY A 134 -14.45 4.55 -3.78
N LYS A 135 -13.75 3.61 -4.43
CA LYS A 135 -13.98 2.15 -4.33
C LYS A 135 -12.82 1.39 -3.69
N LEU A 136 -12.03 2.01 -2.84
CA LEU A 136 -10.96 1.32 -2.13
C LEU A 136 -11.51 0.30 -1.11
N ASN A 137 -10.69 -0.69 -0.78
CA ASN A 137 -10.83 -1.47 0.44
C ASN A 137 -9.89 -0.85 1.49
N VAL A 138 -10.46 -0.41 2.61
CA VAL A 138 -9.72 0.28 3.69
C VAL A 138 -9.72 -0.60 4.93
N MET A 139 -8.55 -0.98 5.42
CA MET A 139 -8.36 -1.80 6.62
C MET A 139 -7.98 -0.88 7.79
N ALA A 140 -8.94 -0.11 8.31
CA ALA A 140 -8.69 0.89 9.34
C ALA A 140 -8.55 0.27 10.73
N ALA A 141 -7.56 0.72 11.50
CA ALA A 141 -7.32 0.28 12.87
C ALA A 141 -6.96 1.48 13.76
N GLY A 142 -7.37 1.42 15.01
CA GLY A 142 -7.20 2.47 16.01
C GLY A 142 -8.36 2.47 17.00
N GLU A 143 -8.41 3.48 17.86
CA GLU A 143 -9.49 3.62 18.82
C GLU A 143 -10.86 3.83 18.13
N ALA A 144 -11.91 3.22 18.67
CA ALA A 144 -13.26 3.28 18.09
C ALA A 144 -13.77 4.72 17.89
N LYS A 145 -13.44 5.63 18.80
CA LYS A 145 -13.80 7.05 18.72
C LYS A 145 -13.13 7.75 17.52
N ASP A 146 -11.86 7.41 17.26
CA ASP A 146 -11.08 7.97 16.17
C ASP A 146 -11.52 7.40 14.83
N PHE A 147 -11.85 6.10 14.78
CA PHE A 147 -12.49 5.48 13.64
C PHE A 147 -13.84 6.13 13.31
N ALA A 148 -14.71 6.33 14.29
CA ALA A 148 -16.01 7.00 14.08
C ALA A 148 -15.85 8.41 13.51
N ARG A 149 -14.81 9.14 13.93
CA ARG A 149 -14.46 10.47 13.41
C ARG A 149 -13.93 10.40 11.98
N ALA A 150 -13.12 9.38 11.64
CA ALA A 150 -12.55 9.18 10.31
C ALA A 150 -13.56 8.62 9.31
N GLN A 151 -14.57 7.86 9.78
CA GLN A 151 -15.49 7.09 8.95
C GLN A 151 -16.11 7.87 7.78
N PRO A 152 -16.60 9.11 7.92
CA PRO A 152 -17.19 9.84 6.79
C PRO A 152 -16.18 10.03 5.64
N VAL A 153 -14.95 10.42 5.94
CA VAL A 153 -13.92 10.63 4.91
C VAL A 153 -13.39 9.32 4.37
N LEU A 154 -13.31 8.27 5.19
CA LEU A 154 -12.93 6.92 4.72
C LEU A 154 -13.99 6.33 3.78
N ALA A 155 -15.27 6.57 4.04
CA ALA A 155 -16.39 6.16 3.17
C ALA A 155 -16.40 6.91 1.82
N ASP A 156 -15.92 8.15 1.77
CA ASP A 156 -15.76 8.88 0.51
C ASP A 156 -14.61 8.32 -0.36
N LEU A 157 -13.64 7.63 0.25
CA LEU A 157 -12.50 7.01 -0.41
C LEU A 157 -12.70 5.53 -0.73
N GLY A 158 -13.53 4.83 0.04
CA GLY A 158 -13.64 3.37 -0.02
C GLY A 158 -15.06 2.84 -0.01
N GLU A 159 -15.29 1.84 -0.86
CA GLU A 159 -16.53 1.05 -0.89
C GLU A 159 -16.64 0.13 0.32
N ASN A 160 -15.51 -0.43 0.75
CA ASN A 160 -15.42 -1.31 1.91
C ASN A 160 -14.46 -0.71 2.94
N VAL A 161 -15.01 -0.24 4.06
CA VAL A 161 -14.24 0.33 5.17
C VAL A 161 -14.43 -0.57 6.40
N PHE A 162 -13.37 -1.27 6.77
CA PHE A 162 -13.36 -2.21 7.89
C PHE A 162 -12.64 -1.58 9.09
N HIS A 163 -13.26 -1.57 10.27
CA HIS A 163 -12.55 -1.34 11.52
C HIS A 163 -12.03 -2.68 12.03
N VAL A 164 -10.73 -2.93 11.80
CA VAL A 164 -10.14 -4.27 11.98
C VAL A 164 -9.52 -4.51 13.36
N GLY A 165 -9.50 -3.49 14.22
CA GLY A 165 -9.02 -3.65 15.59
C GLY A 165 -8.23 -2.45 16.12
N PRO A 166 -7.42 -2.65 17.18
CA PRO A 166 -6.60 -1.60 17.77
C PRO A 166 -5.48 -1.17 16.84
N LEU A 167 -4.82 -0.05 17.17
CA LEU A 167 -3.71 0.53 16.40
C LEU A 167 -2.63 -0.51 16.05
N GLY A 168 -2.28 -0.57 14.78
CA GLY A 168 -1.35 -1.55 14.19
C GLY A 168 -2.03 -2.80 13.63
N ALA A 169 -3.31 -3.05 13.91
CA ALA A 169 -4.03 -4.22 13.38
C ALA A 169 -4.25 -4.13 11.87
N GLY A 170 -4.44 -2.92 11.32
CA GLY A 170 -4.56 -2.69 9.88
C GLY A 170 -3.28 -3.08 9.13
N HIS A 171 -2.13 -2.55 9.57
CA HIS A 171 -0.84 -2.91 8.98
C HIS A 171 -0.53 -4.41 9.16
N THR A 172 -0.82 -4.99 10.32
CA THR A 172 -0.69 -6.44 10.54
C THR A 172 -1.50 -7.24 9.53
N LEU A 173 -2.79 -6.92 9.38
CA LEU A 173 -3.66 -7.58 8.40
C LEU A 173 -3.17 -7.38 6.97
N LYS A 174 -2.72 -6.18 6.63
CA LYS A 174 -2.15 -5.87 5.30
C LYS A 174 -0.91 -6.70 5.00
N LEU A 175 -0.01 -6.87 5.96
CA LEU A 175 1.19 -7.69 5.79
C LEU A 175 0.84 -9.17 5.60
N ILE A 176 -0.11 -9.71 6.37
CA ILE A 176 -0.61 -11.08 6.20
C ILE A 176 -1.24 -11.27 4.82
N ASN A 177 -2.12 -10.34 4.41
CA ASN A 177 -2.75 -10.36 3.10
C ASN A 177 -1.72 -10.32 1.96
N ASN A 178 -0.74 -9.41 2.03
CA ASN A 178 0.25 -9.27 0.98
C ASN A 178 1.24 -10.44 0.95
N PHE A 179 1.62 -10.99 2.11
CA PHE A 179 2.40 -12.23 2.17
C PHE A 179 1.68 -13.36 1.42
N PHE A 180 0.41 -13.64 1.73
CA PHE A 180 -0.36 -14.70 1.08
C PHE A 180 -0.50 -14.44 -0.43
N ALA A 181 -0.87 -13.22 -0.81
CA ALA A 181 -1.04 -12.84 -2.21
C ALA A 181 0.26 -12.98 -3.01
N MET A 182 1.39 -12.51 -2.48
CA MET A 182 2.68 -12.55 -3.20
C MET A 182 3.27 -13.96 -3.25
N THR A 183 3.05 -14.78 -2.22
CA THR A 183 3.44 -16.19 -2.24
C THR A 183 2.65 -16.95 -3.32
N THR A 184 1.34 -16.73 -3.40
CA THR A 184 0.48 -17.30 -4.45
C THR A 184 0.91 -16.83 -5.84
N ALA A 185 1.20 -15.52 -6.00
CA ALA A 185 1.66 -14.96 -7.27
C ALA A 185 3.00 -15.58 -7.73
N CYS A 186 3.98 -15.72 -6.83
CA CYS A 186 5.26 -16.34 -7.15
C CYS A 186 5.10 -17.82 -7.49
N ALA A 187 4.32 -18.58 -6.71
CA ALA A 187 4.06 -20.00 -6.98
C ALA A 187 3.37 -20.21 -8.34
N MET A 188 2.39 -19.37 -8.67
CA MET A 188 1.70 -19.44 -9.97
C MET A 188 2.64 -19.05 -11.12
N SER A 189 3.48 -18.03 -10.92
CA SER A 189 4.47 -17.60 -11.92
C SER A 189 5.49 -18.69 -12.20
N GLU A 190 5.97 -19.38 -11.17
CA GLU A 190 6.87 -20.52 -11.27
C GLU A 190 6.20 -21.70 -12.01
N ALA A 191 4.93 -21.98 -11.73
CA ALA A 191 4.16 -23.03 -12.41
C ALA A 191 4.03 -22.75 -13.92
N PHE A 192 3.77 -21.51 -14.34
CA PHE A 192 3.75 -21.13 -15.76
C PHE A 192 5.13 -21.32 -16.43
N ALA A 193 6.20 -20.90 -15.77
CA ALA A 193 7.55 -21.08 -16.28
C ALA A 193 7.94 -22.56 -16.39
N MET A 194 7.48 -23.40 -15.48
CA MET A 194 7.68 -24.85 -15.54
C MET A 194 6.87 -25.49 -16.68
N ALA A 195 5.65 -25.00 -16.95
CA ALA A 195 4.85 -25.43 -18.09
C ALA A 195 5.57 -25.15 -19.42
N ASP A 196 6.17 -23.96 -19.55
CA ASP A 196 6.97 -23.59 -20.73
C ASP A 196 8.12 -24.60 -20.97
N LEU A 197 8.87 -24.97 -19.92
CA LEU A 197 9.94 -25.94 -20.00
C LEU A 197 9.43 -27.35 -20.39
N ALA A 198 8.26 -27.72 -19.92
CA ALA A 198 7.62 -29.00 -20.21
C ALA A 198 6.95 -29.02 -21.58
N GLY A 199 6.94 -27.91 -22.34
CA GLY A 199 6.28 -27.82 -23.63
C GLY A 199 4.74 -27.77 -23.54
N LEU A 200 4.21 -27.35 -22.41
CA LEU A 200 2.76 -27.18 -22.19
C LEU A 200 2.34 -25.73 -22.45
N GLU A 201 1.22 -25.57 -23.16
CA GLU A 201 0.63 -24.25 -23.40
C GLU A 201 0.15 -23.60 -22.10
N ARG A 202 0.56 -22.35 -21.84
CA ARG A 202 0.18 -21.60 -20.64
C ARG A 202 -1.35 -21.50 -20.45
N ASP A 203 -2.09 -21.30 -21.55
CA ASP A 203 -3.56 -21.23 -21.52
C ASP A 203 -4.18 -22.57 -21.10
N MET A 204 -3.60 -23.69 -21.52
CA MET A 204 -4.07 -25.03 -21.11
C MET A 204 -3.82 -25.26 -19.62
N LEU A 205 -2.64 -24.88 -19.09
CA LEU A 205 -2.37 -24.95 -17.66
C LEU A 205 -3.41 -24.14 -16.86
N TYR A 206 -3.66 -22.89 -17.28
CA TYR A 206 -4.66 -22.05 -16.62
C TYR A 206 -6.06 -22.68 -16.67
N LYS A 207 -6.52 -23.16 -17.83
CA LYS A 207 -7.84 -23.81 -17.97
C LYS A 207 -8.02 -24.99 -17.04
N VAL A 208 -7.02 -25.84 -16.92
CA VAL A 208 -7.08 -27.01 -16.02
C VAL A 208 -7.13 -26.59 -14.56
N MET A 209 -6.25 -25.66 -14.16
CA MET A 209 -6.18 -25.23 -12.75
C MET A 209 -7.41 -24.40 -12.34
N SER A 210 -7.93 -23.55 -13.24
CA SER A 210 -9.09 -22.70 -12.95
C SER A 210 -10.43 -23.44 -12.99
N ALA A 211 -10.49 -24.63 -13.58
CA ALA A 211 -11.67 -25.49 -13.55
C ALA A 211 -11.91 -26.13 -12.17
N GLY A 212 -10.93 -26.04 -11.27
CA GLY A 212 -10.98 -26.64 -9.93
C GLY A 212 -10.82 -25.63 -8.78
N PRO A 213 -10.58 -26.12 -7.57
CA PRO A 213 -10.53 -25.29 -6.36
C PRO A 213 -9.29 -24.38 -6.27
N LEU A 214 -8.35 -24.48 -7.20
CA LEU A 214 -7.16 -23.63 -7.25
C LEU A 214 -7.44 -22.25 -7.84
N HIS A 215 -8.60 -22.05 -8.47
CA HIS A 215 -8.98 -20.76 -9.06
C HIS A 215 -9.03 -19.65 -8.00
N SER A 216 -8.46 -18.50 -8.34
CA SER A 216 -8.49 -17.30 -7.50
C SER A 216 -8.27 -16.05 -8.33
N GLY A 217 -8.73 -14.89 -7.84
CA GLY A 217 -8.45 -13.60 -8.49
C GLY A 217 -6.96 -13.31 -8.67
N MET A 218 -6.10 -13.83 -7.79
CA MET A 218 -4.64 -13.71 -7.96
C MET A 218 -4.17 -14.52 -9.16
N MET A 219 -4.70 -15.73 -9.37
CA MET A 219 -4.40 -16.54 -10.57
C MET A 219 -4.82 -15.80 -11.84
N ASP A 220 -5.98 -15.13 -11.84
CA ASP A 220 -6.46 -14.35 -12.99
C ASP A 220 -5.52 -13.18 -13.33
N PHE A 221 -4.99 -12.48 -12.32
CA PHE A 221 -4.01 -11.42 -12.52
C PHE A 221 -2.71 -11.94 -13.16
N ILE A 222 -2.21 -13.10 -12.71
CA ILE A 222 -1.00 -13.68 -13.28
C ILE A 222 -1.26 -14.17 -14.72
N LYS A 223 -2.40 -14.84 -14.95
CA LYS A 223 -2.84 -15.27 -16.28
C LYS A 223 -2.98 -14.10 -17.26
N ALA A 224 -3.48 -12.97 -16.80
CA ALA A 224 -3.64 -11.78 -17.63
C ALA A 224 -2.31 -11.34 -18.27
N ASN A 225 -1.18 -11.43 -17.56
CA ASN A 225 0.14 -11.24 -18.17
C ASN A 225 0.60 -12.47 -18.96
N ALA A 226 0.57 -13.64 -18.33
CA ALA A 226 1.19 -14.87 -18.85
C ALA A 226 0.57 -15.34 -20.18
N VAL A 227 -0.71 -15.10 -20.40
CA VAL A 227 -1.50 -15.57 -21.55
C VAL A 227 -2.01 -14.40 -22.39
N ASP A 228 -2.57 -13.34 -21.77
CA ASP A 228 -3.23 -12.25 -22.50
C ASP A 228 -2.30 -11.06 -22.78
N GLY A 229 -1.06 -11.06 -22.25
CA GLY A 229 -0.09 -9.97 -22.42
C GLY A 229 -0.46 -8.66 -21.68
N LYS A 230 -1.41 -8.71 -20.74
CA LYS A 230 -1.90 -7.55 -19.98
C LYS A 230 -1.13 -7.43 -18.66
N LYS A 231 -0.08 -6.60 -18.65
CA LYS A 231 0.87 -6.51 -17.54
C LYS A 231 0.38 -5.72 -16.33
N ASP A 232 -0.56 -4.81 -16.52
CA ASP A 232 -0.98 -3.77 -15.57
C ASP A 232 -2.27 -4.11 -14.81
N MET A 233 -2.86 -5.29 -15.04
CA MET A 233 -4.07 -5.72 -14.33
C MET A 233 -3.86 -5.82 -12.80
N LEU A 234 -2.65 -6.16 -12.35
CA LEU A 234 -2.18 -6.01 -10.98
C LEU A 234 -1.05 -4.97 -10.95
N ALA A 235 -1.39 -3.70 -10.77
CA ALA A 235 -0.44 -2.59 -10.73
C ALA A 235 0.32 -2.56 -9.39
N PHE A 236 1.10 -3.61 -9.12
CA PHE A 236 1.91 -3.75 -7.91
C PHE A 236 3.36 -4.12 -8.28
N ALA A 237 4.29 -3.21 -8.01
CA ALA A 237 5.68 -3.37 -8.41
C ALA A 237 6.39 -4.45 -7.58
N ILE A 238 7.27 -5.23 -8.22
CA ILE A 238 8.09 -6.29 -7.61
C ILE A 238 8.89 -5.75 -6.41
N GLY A 239 9.44 -4.54 -6.50
CA GLY A 239 10.16 -3.91 -5.40
C GLY A 239 9.30 -3.67 -4.15
N ASN A 240 8.03 -3.26 -4.35
CA ASN A 240 7.07 -3.07 -3.26
C ASN A 240 6.61 -4.42 -2.68
N ALA A 241 6.36 -5.40 -3.54
CA ALA A 241 6.02 -6.77 -3.14
C ALA A 241 7.12 -7.37 -2.24
N ARG A 242 8.38 -7.26 -2.67
CA ARG A 242 9.55 -7.71 -1.89
C ARG A 242 9.63 -7.01 -0.54
N LYS A 243 9.36 -5.70 -0.49
CA LYS A 243 9.34 -4.93 0.76
C LYS A 243 8.25 -5.45 1.70
N ASP A 244 7.03 -5.63 1.21
CA ASP A 244 5.89 -6.04 2.04
C ASP A 244 6.07 -7.46 2.60
N VAL A 245 6.57 -8.41 1.78
CA VAL A 245 6.94 -9.76 2.26
C VAL A 245 8.09 -9.69 3.26
N GLY A 246 9.04 -8.75 3.07
CA GLY A 246 10.11 -8.48 4.01
C GLY A 246 9.58 -7.99 5.36
N TYR A 247 8.62 -7.08 5.36
CA TYR A 247 7.96 -6.59 6.58
C TYR A 247 7.17 -7.70 7.29
N TYR A 248 6.51 -8.58 6.54
CA TYR A 248 5.88 -9.77 7.12
C TYR A 248 6.89 -10.66 7.82
N SER A 249 8.06 -10.92 7.21
CA SER A 249 9.13 -11.69 7.84
C SER A 249 9.60 -11.03 9.13
N THR A 250 9.84 -9.71 9.10
CA THR A 250 10.24 -8.94 10.30
C THR A 250 9.17 -9.03 11.39
N MET A 251 7.90 -8.93 11.04
CA MET A 251 6.80 -9.08 12.01
C MET A 251 6.77 -10.48 12.63
N ALA A 252 7.00 -11.55 11.85
CA ALA A 252 7.10 -12.91 12.39
C ALA A 252 8.27 -13.06 13.37
N ASP A 253 9.43 -12.49 13.04
CA ASP A 253 10.59 -12.46 13.93
C ASP A 253 10.28 -11.73 15.25
N GLN A 254 9.57 -10.60 15.18
CA GLN A 254 9.12 -9.84 16.36
C GLN A 254 8.16 -10.64 17.25
N PHE A 255 7.33 -11.50 16.67
CA PHE A 255 6.50 -12.44 17.43
C PHE A 255 7.25 -13.67 17.94
N GLY A 256 8.53 -13.81 17.60
CA GLY A 256 9.37 -14.97 17.99
C GLY A 256 8.95 -16.27 17.30
N VAL A 257 8.33 -16.20 16.12
CA VAL A 257 7.88 -17.39 15.38
C VAL A 257 8.55 -17.49 14.00
N PRO A 258 8.85 -18.71 13.52
CA PRO A 258 9.39 -18.87 12.18
C PRO A 258 8.32 -18.61 11.11
N SER A 259 8.73 -18.02 9.98
CA SER A 259 7.92 -17.98 8.77
C SER A 259 8.50 -18.95 7.74
N PHE A 260 7.73 -19.96 7.33
CA PHE A 260 8.21 -21.01 6.44
C PHE A 260 8.21 -20.61 4.96
N MET A 261 7.22 -19.83 4.52
CA MET A 261 7.02 -19.51 3.11
C MET A 261 7.55 -18.12 2.71
N SER A 262 7.59 -17.16 3.64
CA SER A 262 8.03 -15.80 3.30
C SER A 262 9.50 -15.72 2.87
N PRO A 263 10.46 -16.53 3.37
CA PRO A 263 11.84 -16.49 2.90
C PRO A 263 11.99 -16.82 1.42
N ALA A 264 11.32 -17.85 0.93
CA ALA A 264 11.37 -18.24 -0.49
C ALA A 264 10.77 -17.14 -1.39
N THR A 265 9.58 -16.65 -1.05
CA THR A 265 8.91 -15.57 -1.79
C THR A 265 9.76 -14.29 -1.79
N LYS A 266 10.29 -13.89 -0.63
CA LYS A 266 11.17 -12.72 -0.50
C LYS A 266 12.44 -12.86 -1.33
N GLN A 267 13.02 -14.07 -1.39
CA GLN A 267 14.21 -14.35 -2.16
C GLN A 267 13.93 -14.24 -3.67
N ALA A 268 12.87 -14.85 -4.16
CA ALA A 268 12.48 -14.79 -5.58
C ALA A 268 12.26 -13.34 -6.05
N LEU A 269 11.46 -12.56 -5.31
CA LEU A 269 11.25 -11.15 -5.59
C LEU A 269 12.53 -10.32 -5.43
N GLY A 270 13.41 -10.72 -4.50
CA GLY A 270 14.70 -10.07 -4.24
C GLY A 270 15.68 -10.25 -5.40
N MET A 271 15.76 -11.45 -5.96
CA MET A 271 16.58 -11.76 -7.13
C MET A 271 16.12 -10.94 -8.35
N ALA A 272 14.83 -10.97 -8.65
CA ALA A 272 14.26 -10.17 -9.74
C ALA A 272 14.56 -8.67 -9.57
N LYS A 273 14.40 -8.14 -8.34
CA LYS A 273 14.75 -6.74 -8.04
C LYS A 273 16.22 -6.45 -8.25
N ALA A 274 17.14 -7.34 -7.82
CA ALA A 274 18.59 -7.16 -7.96
C ALA A 274 19.02 -7.15 -9.43
N GLU A 275 18.29 -7.86 -10.30
CA GLU A 275 18.51 -7.91 -11.75
C GLU A 275 17.76 -6.79 -12.51
N GLY A 276 17.30 -5.74 -11.83
CA GLY A 276 16.72 -4.55 -12.44
C GLY A 276 15.19 -4.61 -12.66
N TRP A 277 14.52 -5.68 -12.24
CA TRP A 277 13.06 -5.84 -12.43
C TRP A 277 12.21 -5.17 -11.34
N GLY A 278 12.82 -4.47 -10.39
CA GLY A 278 12.13 -3.89 -9.23
C GLY A 278 10.96 -2.97 -9.55
N GLY A 279 11.01 -2.27 -10.69
CA GLY A 279 9.93 -1.40 -11.17
C GLY A 279 8.87 -2.10 -12.03
N ARG A 280 9.09 -3.37 -12.43
CA ARG A 280 8.11 -4.15 -13.18
C ARG A 280 7.00 -4.65 -12.27
N MET A 281 5.87 -5.06 -12.86
CA MET A 281 4.71 -5.54 -12.10
C MET A 281 4.87 -7.01 -11.71
N VAL A 282 4.31 -7.39 -10.56
CA VAL A 282 4.37 -8.77 -10.04
C VAL A 282 3.94 -9.84 -11.07
N PRO A 283 2.92 -9.64 -11.92
CA PRO A 283 2.59 -10.63 -12.95
C PRO A 283 3.73 -10.92 -13.94
N GLU A 284 4.69 -10.01 -14.11
CA GLU A 284 5.86 -10.23 -14.97
C GLU A 284 6.89 -11.20 -14.35
N MET A 285 6.69 -11.68 -13.11
CA MET A 285 7.50 -12.75 -12.52
C MET A 285 7.43 -14.05 -13.32
N VAL A 286 6.38 -14.27 -14.09
CA VAL A 286 6.28 -15.41 -15.04
C VAL A 286 7.44 -15.35 -16.05
N ASP A 287 7.63 -14.18 -16.66
CA ASP A 287 8.67 -13.98 -17.68
C ASP A 287 10.07 -14.02 -17.04
N TYR A 288 10.20 -13.52 -15.81
CA TYR A 288 11.44 -13.62 -15.04
C TYR A 288 11.84 -15.07 -14.79
N PHE A 289 10.93 -15.90 -14.28
CA PHE A 289 11.20 -17.32 -14.04
C PHE A 289 11.43 -18.10 -15.35
N ALA A 290 10.67 -17.81 -16.41
CA ALA A 290 10.86 -18.45 -17.70
C ALA A 290 12.27 -18.15 -18.27
N GLY A 291 12.75 -16.91 -18.15
CA GLY A 291 14.13 -16.55 -18.51
C GLY A 291 15.17 -17.27 -17.66
N LEU A 292 14.97 -17.28 -16.33
CA LEU A 292 15.88 -17.93 -15.39
C LEU A 292 16.00 -19.46 -15.67
N PHE A 293 14.87 -20.14 -15.88
CA PHE A 293 14.83 -21.59 -16.08
C PHE A 293 15.35 -22.01 -17.44
N SER A 294 15.13 -21.21 -18.48
CA SER A 294 15.65 -21.51 -19.83
C SER A 294 17.14 -21.18 -20.01
N GLY A 295 17.79 -20.56 -19.01
CA GLY A 295 19.17 -20.09 -19.12
C GLY A 295 19.38 -18.95 -20.11
N LYS A 296 18.31 -18.34 -20.61
CA LYS A 296 18.37 -17.17 -21.49
C LYS A 296 18.39 -15.92 -20.58
N LYS A 297 19.56 -15.30 -20.47
CA LYS A 297 19.73 -14.00 -19.85
C LYS A 297 19.38 -12.89 -20.81
#